data_131dbe17ecb6e5a5020de2e779423a3d
#
_entry.id   131dbe17ecb6e5a5020de2e779423a3d
#
_cell.length_a   1.000
_cell.length_b   1.000
_cell.length_c   1.000
_cell.angle_alpha   90.00
_cell.angle_beta   90.00
_cell.angle_gamma   90.00
#
_symmetry.space_group_name_H-M   'P 1'
#
loop_
_entity.id
_entity.type
_entity.pdbx_description
1 polymer ?
#
loop_
_entity_poly.entity_id
_entity_poly.type
_entity_poly.pdbx_seq_one_letter_code
_entity_poly.pdbx_strand_id
1 'polypeptide(L)'
;MSRSPIRRQASPAGIDRYDRTVDDLLRDIARARIGATFNQYAGRDGAVRLANLERYLAERSGADVVALGEAAGYQGMRWSGIAFTSERDLMRWGPPYLTTSDRAGGWSEPSGTIVHRVLGELAAERRVILWNTVPHHPHRPGEPLSNRRPSVAEVEIGAEFALRAIEQLRPRRVVAVGRIAEGILGEGANYVRHPANGGGAAFAAGMAAALAALDGR
;
A
#
# COMPACT_ATOMS: atom_id res chain seq x y z
N MET A 1 6.97 -24.59 22.85
CA MET A 1 8.23 -23.93 22.47
C MET A 1 7.91 -22.48 22.17
N SER A 2 8.14 -21.63 23.13
CA SER A 2 7.85 -20.19 23.08
C SER A 2 8.86 -19.50 22.16
N ARG A 3 8.39 -18.82 21.11
CA ARG A 3 9.24 -17.94 20.29
C ARG A 3 9.30 -16.58 20.97
N SER A 4 10.48 -16.22 21.42
CA SER A 4 10.77 -14.92 22.00
C SER A 4 10.46 -13.78 21.02
N PRO A 5 9.95 -12.62 21.50
CA PRO A 5 9.77 -11.44 20.66
C PRO A 5 11.12 -10.93 20.19
N ILE A 6 11.17 -10.47 18.95
CA ILE A 6 12.36 -9.82 18.35
C ILE A 6 12.71 -8.61 19.23
N ARG A 7 13.79 -8.74 20.00
CA ARG A 7 14.37 -7.61 20.76
C ARG A 7 14.73 -6.51 19.78
N ARG A 8 14.17 -5.33 19.99
CA ARG A 8 14.67 -4.09 19.39
C ARG A 8 16.14 -3.95 19.79
N GLN A 9 17.05 -4.21 18.87
CA GLN A 9 18.44 -3.75 19.02
C GLN A 9 18.44 -2.24 18.84
N ALA A 10 18.87 -1.54 19.86
CA ALA A 10 19.12 -0.11 19.80
C ALA A 10 20.17 0.16 18.73
N SER A 11 19.82 0.94 17.70
CA SER A 11 20.77 1.49 16.74
C SER A 11 21.76 2.42 17.46
N PRO A 12 23.03 2.42 17.04
CA PRO A 12 24.03 3.29 17.66
C PRO A 12 23.71 4.76 17.41
N ALA A 13 24.04 5.56 18.39
CA ALA A 13 23.78 6.96 18.60
C ALA A 13 23.82 7.89 17.39
N GLY A 14 22.86 8.83 17.33
CA GLY A 14 23.10 10.18 16.83
C GLY A 14 22.85 10.40 15.36
N ILE A 15 21.76 9.88 14.78
CA ILE A 15 21.20 10.50 13.58
C ILE A 15 20.04 11.36 14.06
N ASP A 16 20.20 12.68 13.94
CA ASP A 16 19.13 13.66 14.09
C ASP A 16 17.90 13.13 13.36
N ARG A 17 16.79 12.93 14.08
CA ARG A 17 15.47 12.65 13.51
C ARG A 17 15.00 13.95 12.86
N TYR A 18 15.54 14.24 11.68
CA TYR A 18 14.93 15.21 10.81
C TYR A 18 13.47 14.79 10.57
N ASP A 19 12.56 15.73 10.68
CA ASP A 19 11.15 15.60 10.34
C ASP A 19 11.04 15.30 8.83
N ARG A 20 11.23 14.02 8.48
CA ARG A 20 11.19 13.55 7.09
C ARG A 20 9.77 13.66 6.59
N THR A 21 9.54 14.53 5.65
CA THR A 21 8.23 14.76 5.05
C THR A 21 7.77 13.57 4.20
N VAL A 22 6.48 13.52 3.87
CA VAL A 22 5.93 12.53 2.92
C VAL A 22 6.68 12.57 1.60
N ASP A 23 7.09 13.76 1.13
CA ASP A 23 7.87 13.93 -0.10
C ASP A 23 9.24 13.25 -0.03
N ASP A 24 9.91 13.29 1.14
CA ASP A 24 11.17 12.56 1.36
C ASP A 24 10.95 11.05 1.31
N LEU A 25 9.87 10.56 1.91
CA LEU A 25 9.49 9.15 1.84
C LEU A 25 9.28 8.70 0.39
N LEU A 26 8.55 9.46 -0.41
CA LEU A 26 8.26 9.12 -1.79
C LEU A 26 9.53 9.15 -2.66
N ARG A 27 10.42 10.11 -2.44
CA ARG A 27 11.74 10.15 -3.10
C ARG A 27 12.60 8.94 -2.73
N ASP A 28 12.60 8.53 -1.46
CA ASP A 28 13.36 7.37 -0.99
C ASP A 28 12.80 6.07 -1.61
N ILE A 29 11.47 5.89 -1.64
CA ILE A 29 10.82 4.76 -2.32
C ILE A 29 11.19 4.71 -3.80
N ALA A 30 11.16 5.84 -4.49
CA ALA A 30 11.49 5.89 -5.92
C ALA A 30 12.96 5.51 -6.23
N ARG A 31 13.87 5.70 -5.27
CA ARG A 31 15.29 5.36 -5.40
C ARG A 31 15.67 4.01 -4.81
N ALA A 32 14.81 3.44 -3.97
CA ALA A 32 15.10 2.22 -3.23
C ALA A 32 15.32 1.01 -4.15
N ARG A 33 16.10 0.06 -3.66
CA ARG A 33 16.21 -1.31 -4.15
C ARG A 33 15.66 -2.26 -3.10
N ILE A 34 14.58 -2.97 -3.41
CA ILE A 34 13.96 -3.93 -2.51
C ILE A 34 14.09 -5.32 -3.13
N GLY A 35 15.17 -6.01 -2.83
CA GLY A 35 15.45 -7.34 -3.37
C GLY A 35 15.36 -7.42 -4.90
N ALA A 36 14.68 -8.45 -5.39
CA ALA A 36 14.41 -8.70 -6.82
C ALA A 36 13.02 -8.21 -7.24
N THR A 37 12.58 -7.07 -6.71
CA THR A 37 11.30 -6.46 -7.11
C THR A 37 11.49 -5.45 -8.25
N PHE A 38 10.44 -5.21 -9.00
CA PHE A 38 10.40 -4.13 -9.97
C PHE A 38 9.97 -2.83 -9.28
N ASN A 39 10.81 -1.80 -9.37
CA ASN A 39 10.49 -0.47 -8.88
C ASN A 39 9.70 0.30 -9.94
N GLN A 40 8.39 0.39 -9.78
CA GLN A 40 7.51 1.09 -10.71
C GLN A 40 7.68 2.61 -10.69
N TYR A 41 8.35 3.16 -9.70
CA TYR A 41 8.62 4.61 -9.61
C TYR A 41 9.96 4.99 -10.25
N ALA A 42 10.72 4.01 -10.71
CA ALA A 42 11.94 4.22 -11.48
C ALA A 42 11.68 4.13 -13.00
N GLY A 43 12.61 4.62 -13.80
CA GLY A 43 12.59 4.52 -15.25
C GLY A 43 11.61 5.50 -15.92
N ARG A 44 11.30 5.20 -17.18
CA ARG A 44 10.62 6.11 -18.12
C ARG A 44 9.30 6.70 -17.59
N ASP A 45 8.43 5.87 -17.05
CA ASP A 45 7.10 6.29 -16.59
C ASP A 45 7.02 6.39 -15.05
N GLY A 46 8.15 6.28 -14.38
CA GLY A 46 8.23 6.32 -12.92
C GLY A 46 7.74 7.64 -12.34
N ALA A 47 8.08 8.76 -12.99
CA ALA A 47 7.63 10.08 -12.57
C ALA A 47 6.10 10.24 -12.64
N VAL A 48 5.45 9.66 -13.66
CA VAL A 48 3.99 9.70 -13.79
C VAL A 48 3.33 8.91 -12.64
N ARG A 49 3.84 7.72 -12.34
CA ARG A 49 3.32 6.88 -11.24
C ARG A 49 3.54 7.51 -9.88
N LEU A 50 4.68 8.19 -9.71
CA LEU A 50 4.97 8.93 -8.48
C LEU A 50 4.00 10.11 -8.33
N ALA A 51 3.78 10.89 -9.40
CA ALA A 51 2.83 12.01 -9.39
C ALA A 51 1.38 11.55 -9.12
N ASN A 52 0.97 10.38 -9.63
CA ASN A 52 -0.31 9.77 -9.27
C ASN A 52 -0.39 9.49 -7.75
N LEU A 53 0.67 8.93 -7.16
CA LEU A 53 0.72 8.63 -5.72
C LEU A 53 0.71 9.91 -4.88
N GLU A 54 1.51 10.91 -5.24
CA GLU A 54 1.55 12.23 -4.59
C GLU A 54 0.16 12.87 -4.54
N ARG A 55 -0.52 12.90 -5.68
CA ARG A 55 -1.89 13.42 -5.78
C ARG A 55 -2.87 12.62 -4.92
N TYR A 56 -2.80 11.30 -5.00
CA TYR A 56 -3.65 10.41 -4.23
C TYR A 56 -3.54 10.67 -2.72
N LEU A 57 -2.32 10.89 -2.22
CA LEU A 57 -2.06 11.20 -0.81
C LEU A 57 -2.53 12.63 -0.46
N ALA A 58 -2.27 13.61 -1.32
CA ALA A 58 -2.72 14.98 -1.10
C ALA A 58 -4.25 15.09 -0.99
N GLU A 59 -4.99 14.36 -1.84
CA GLU A 59 -6.46 14.32 -1.79
C GLU A 59 -7.02 13.62 -0.54
N ARG A 60 -6.16 12.92 0.22
CA ARG A 60 -6.48 12.17 1.44
C ARG A 60 -5.68 12.63 2.66
N SER A 61 -5.21 13.87 2.64
CA SER A 61 -4.37 14.43 3.72
C SER A 61 -5.02 14.42 5.12
N GLY A 62 -6.32 14.24 5.20
CA GLY A 62 -7.06 14.08 6.45
C GLY A 62 -7.66 12.70 6.67
N ALA A 63 -7.13 11.67 5.99
CA ALA A 63 -7.68 10.32 6.09
C ALA A 63 -7.54 9.73 7.51
N ASP A 64 -8.61 9.11 7.98
CA ASP A 64 -8.67 8.49 9.31
C ASP A 64 -7.89 7.16 9.38
N VAL A 65 -7.80 6.46 8.24
CA VAL A 65 -7.32 5.06 8.18
C VAL A 65 -6.22 4.91 7.14
N VAL A 66 -5.18 4.15 7.50
CA VAL A 66 -4.28 3.52 6.53
C VAL A 66 -4.63 2.03 6.47
N ALA A 67 -5.03 1.55 5.29
CA ALA A 67 -5.22 0.13 5.00
C ALA A 67 -3.93 -0.41 4.36
N LEU A 68 -3.17 -1.16 5.15
CA LEU A 68 -1.87 -1.71 4.76
C LEU A 68 -2.03 -3.09 4.15
N GLY A 69 -1.69 -3.24 2.87
CA GLY A 69 -1.67 -4.51 2.15
C GLY A 69 -0.29 -5.16 2.09
N GLU A 70 -0.14 -6.14 1.20
CA GLU A 70 1.07 -6.93 1.06
C GLU A 70 2.10 -6.26 0.15
N ALA A 71 1.86 -6.20 -1.14
CA ALA A 71 2.81 -5.74 -2.15
C ALA A 71 2.12 -5.28 -3.43
N ALA A 72 2.85 -4.54 -4.26
CA ALA A 72 2.36 -4.09 -5.55
C ALA A 72 2.06 -5.26 -6.50
N GLY A 73 0.84 -5.31 -7.04
CA GLY A 73 0.41 -6.29 -8.03
C GLY A 73 0.71 -5.87 -9.46
N TYR A 74 0.94 -6.87 -10.37
CA TYR A 74 1.26 -6.59 -11.77
C TYR A 74 0.10 -5.99 -12.57
N GLN A 75 -1.14 -6.20 -12.13
CA GLN A 75 -2.33 -5.65 -12.79
C GLN A 75 -2.79 -4.31 -12.21
N GLY A 76 -2.20 -3.88 -11.11
CA GLY A 76 -2.60 -2.68 -10.37
C GLY A 76 -1.46 -1.70 -10.18
N MET A 77 -0.95 -1.64 -8.96
CA MET A 77 0.04 -0.65 -8.52
C MET A 77 1.29 -0.55 -9.42
N ARG A 78 1.69 -1.65 -10.06
CA ARG A 78 2.78 -1.65 -11.05
C ARG A 78 2.58 -0.56 -12.12
N TRP A 79 1.34 -0.28 -12.51
CA TRP A 79 1.00 0.67 -13.57
C TRP A 79 0.43 1.99 -13.04
N SER A 80 -0.36 1.94 -11.99
CA SER A 80 -0.97 3.13 -11.39
C SER A 80 -0.05 3.92 -10.47
N GLY A 81 0.87 3.24 -9.80
CA GLY A 81 1.67 3.76 -8.69
C GLY A 81 0.95 3.76 -7.34
N ILE A 82 -0.31 3.37 -7.26
CA ILE A 82 -1.16 3.45 -6.07
C ILE A 82 -1.57 2.03 -5.64
N ALA A 83 -1.45 1.71 -4.34
CA ALA A 83 -1.82 0.40 -3.80
C ALA A 83 -3.29 0.07 -4.06
N PHE A 84 -3.59 -1.20 -4.37
CA PHE A 84 -4.95 -1.68 -4.70
C PHE A 84 -5.67 -0.89 -5.80
N THR A 85 -4.93 -0.22 -6.66
CA THR A 85 -5.49 0.66 -7.69
C THR A 85 -4.93 0.29 -9.05
N SER A 86 -5.80 0.13 -10.01
CA SER A 86 -5.46 -0.18 -11.40
C SER A 86 -5.58 1.05 -12.31
N GLU A 87 -5.14 0.95 -13.57
CA GLU A 87 -5.33 2.02 -14.54
C GLU A 87 -6.81 2.32 -14.83
N ARG A 88 -7.69 1.30 -14.76
CA ARG A 88 -9.14 1.51 -14.90
C ARG A 88 -9.70 2.41 -13.80
N ASP A 89 -9.13 2.34 -12.59
CA ASP A 89 -9.51 3.22 -11.51
C ASP A 89 -9.05 4.65 -11.78
N LEU A 90 -7.82 4.82 -12.28
CA LEU A 90 -7.30 6.13 -12.68
C LEU A 90 -8.15 6.76 -13.80
N MET A 91 -8.53 5.95 -14.80
CA MET A 91 -9.40 6.41 -15.90
C MET A 91 -10.78 6.84 -15.39
N ARG A 92 -11.35 6.13 -14.41
CA ARG A 92 -12.62 6.48 -13.78
C ARG A 92 -12.51 7.79 -12.97
N TRP A 93 -11.39 8.00 -12.30
CA TRP A 93 -11.14 9.25 -11.56
C TRP A 93 -10.91 10.43 -12.51
N GLY A 94 -10.37 10.17 -13.69
CA GLY A 94 -10.09 11.16 -14.71
C GLY A 94 -8.87 12.02 -14.42
N PRO A 95 -8.63 13.05 -15.26
CA PRO A 95 -7.52 13.97 -15.05
C PRO A 95 -7.55 14.60 -13.65
N PRO A 96 -6.37 14.80 -13.04
CA PRO A 96 -5.04 14.72 -13.62
C PRO A 96 -4.33 13.36 -13.40
N TYR A 97 -5.04 12.29 -13.05
CA TYR A 97 -4.46 10.95 -13.01
C TYR A 97 -4.16 10.45 -14.43
N LEU A 98 -3.00 9.84 -14.62
CA LEU A 98 -2.52 9.38 -15.91
C LEU A 98 -2.21 7.87 -15.89
N THR A 99 -2.57 7.19 -16.96
CA THR A 99 -2.16 5.79 -17.22
C THR A 99 -0.76 5.73 -17.79
N THR A 100 -0.07 4.60 -17.66
CA THR A 100 1.33 4.43 -18.10
C THR A 100 1.53 3.25 -19.04
N SER A 101 0.51 2.40 -19.26
CA SER A 101 0.57 1.31 -20.21
C SER A 101 -0.06 1.68 -21.55
N ASP A 102 0.38 1.01 -22.61
CA ASP A 102 -0.22 1.12 -23.95
C ASP A 102 -1.46 0.21 -24.10
N ARG A 103 -1.97 -0.36 -23.01
CA ARG A 103 -3.10 -1.27 -23.04
C ARG A 103 -4.39 -0.51 -23.28
N ALA A 104 -5.07 -0.79 -24.37
CA ALA A 104 -6.40 -0.25 -24.63
C ALA A 104 -7.35 -0.58 -23.47
N GLY A 105 -7.98 0.44 -22.86
CA GLY A 105 -8.85 0.31 -21.68
C GLY A 105 -8.14 0.04 -20.36
N GLY A 106 -6.80 0.14 -20.33
CA GLY A 106 -5.98 0.02 -19.13
C GLY A 106 -5.98 -1.36 -18.47
N TRP A 107 -5.13 -1.54 -17.47
CA TRP A 107 -5.12 -2.72 -16.62
C TRP A 107 -6.25 -2.66 -15.58
N SER A 108 -6.72 -3.85 -15.15
CA SER A 108 -7.72 -4.00 -14.09
C SER A 108 -7.22 -5.01 -13.05
N GLU A 109 -7.22 -4.62 -11.80
CA GLU A 109 -6.83 -5.47 -10.67
C GLU A 109 -8.07 -5.99 -9.94
N PRO A 110 -8.32 -7.31 -9.90
CA PRO A 110 -9.51 -7.86 -9.24
C PRO A 110 -9.64 -7.46 -7.77
N SER A 111 -8.54 -7.50 -7.01
CA SER A 111 -8.54 -7.08 -5.60
C SER A 111 -8.84 -5.60 -5.45
N GLY A 112 -8.25 -4.75 -6.30
CA GLY A 112 -8.50 -3.32 -6.31
C GLY A 112 -9.96 -2.99 -6.63
N THR A 113 -10.56 -3.67 -7.61
CA THR A 113 -11.98 -3.52 -7.94
C THR A 113 -12.88 -3.77 -6.73
N ILE A 114 -12.59 -4.82 -5.94
CA ILE A 114 -13.34 -5.11 -4.70
C ILE A 114 -13.11 -4.01 -3.67
N VAL A 115 -11.85 -3.61 -3.46
CA VAL A 115 -11.50 -2.56 -2.48
C VAL A 115 -12.23 -1.26 -2.79
N HIS A 116 -12.13 -0.75 -4.02
CA HIS A 116 -12.76 0.52 -4.38
C HIS A 116 -14.29 0.45 -4.34
N ARG A 117 -14.90 -0.68 -4.75
CA ARG A 117 -16.34 -0.86 -4.59
C ARG A 117 -16.75 -0.79 -3.13
N VAL A 118 -16.07 -1.51 -2.23
CA VAL A 118 -16.39 -1.53 -0.79
C VAL A 118 -16.20 -0.14 -0.17
N LEU A 119 -15.11 0.56 -0.49
CA LEU A 119 -14.88 1.92 0.03
C LEU A 119 -15.94 2.91 -0.48
N GLY A 120 -16.40 2.75 -1.72
CA GLY A 120 -17.50 3.54 -2.29
C GLY A 120 -18.84 3.27 -1.57
N GLU A 121 -19.19 1.98 -1.36
CA GLU A 121 -20.39 1.58 -0.61
C GLU A 121 -20.39 2.11 0.83
N LEU A 122 -19.22 2.25 1.45
CA LEU A 122 -19.04 2.80 2.80
C LEU A 122 -18.84 4.33 2.84
N ALA A 123 -18.91 5.01 1.68
CA ALA A 123 -18.57 6.43 1.53
C ALA A 123 -17.22 6.82 2.19
N ALA A 124 -16.23 5.92 2.09
CA ALA A 124 -14.95 6.01 2.80
C ALA A 124 -13.74 6.23 1.88
N GLU A 125 -13.94 6.50 0.59
CA GLU A 125 -12.84 6.62 -0.40
C GLU A 125 -11.80 7.69 -0.05
N ARG A 126 -12.21 8.78 0.60
CA ARG A 126 -11.31 9.85 1.06
C ARG A 126 -10.87 9.69 2.51
N ARG A 127 -11.49 8.78 3.26
CA ARG A 127 -11.16 8.48 4.66
C ARG A 127 -10.11 7.40 4.82
N VAL A 128 -9.80 6.66 3.73
CA VAL A 128 -8.87 5.53 3.74
C VAL A 128 -7.75 5.77 2.74
N ILE A 129 -6.51 5.74 3.23
CA ILE A 129 -5.31 5.62 2.39
C ILE A 129 -4.99 4.14 2.24
N LEU A 130 -4.88 3.70 0.99
CA LEU A 130 -4.40 2.37 0.63
C LEU A 130 -2.88 2.40 0.51
N TRP A 131 -2.21 1.49 1.18
CA TRP A 131 -0.75 1.36 1.18
C TRP A 131 -0.32 -0.11 1.12
N ASN A 132 0.92 -0.39 0.77
CA ASN A 132 1.48 -1.74 0.80
C ASN A 132 2.72 -1.82 1.69
N THR A 133 2.90 -2.97 2.35
CA THR A 133 4.11 -3.29 3.09
C THR A 133 5.33 -3.22 2.19
N VAL A 134 5.27 -3.86 1.00
CA VAL A 134 6.32 -3.77 -0.01
C VAL A 134 5.83 -2.83 -1.11
N PRO A 135 6.40 -1.61 -1.23
CA PRO A 135 5.94 -0.62 -2.20
C PRO A 135 6.33 -0.95 -3.64
N HIS A 136 7.22 -1.90 -3.88
CA HIS A 136 7.66 -2.37 -5.19
C HIS A 136 6.97 -3.68 -5.59
N HIS A 137 6.95 -3.98 -6.90
CA HIS A 137 6.27 -5.13 -7.44
C HIS A 137 7.16 -6.40 -7.44
N PRO A 138 6.87 -7.42 -6.59
CA PRO A 138 7.55 -8.71 -6.64
C PRO A 138 7.00 -9.57 -7.77
N HIS A 139 7.87 -10.02 -8.67
CA HIS A 139 7.52 -10.86 -9.81
C HIS A 139 8.43 -12.10 -9.90
N ARG A 140 8.02 -13.11 -10.64
CA ARG A 140 8.87 -14.28 -10.91
C ARG A 140 10.03 -13.88 -11.82
N PRO A 141 11.22 -14.49 -11.67
CA PRO A 141 12.35 -14.22 -12.54
C PRO A 141 11.98 -14.43 -14.01
N GLY A 142 12.30 -13.46 -14.87
CA GLY A 142 11.96 -13.49 -16.30
C GLY A 142 10.49 -13.21 -16.64
N GLU A 143 9.59 -13.13 -15.65
CA GLU A 143 8.15 -12.96 -15.86
C GLU A 143 7.64 -11.65 -15.23
N PRO A 144 7.91 -10.47 -15.81
CA PRO A 144 7.58 -9.18 -15.20
C PRO A 144 6.07 -8.93 -15.06
N LEU A 145 5.24 -9.69 -15.77
CA LEU A 145 3.76 -9.65 -15.68
C LEU A 145 3.20 -10.82 -14.86
N SER A 146 3.86 -11.16 -13.77
CA SER A 146 3.42 -12.17 -12.82
C SER A 146 3.44 -11.61 -11.39
N ASN A 147 2.73 -12.26 -10.48
CA ASN A 147 2.87 -12.01 -9.05
C ASN A 147 3.63 -13.16 -8.39
N ARG A 148 4.42 -12.86 -7.39
CA ARG A 148 4.90 -13.79 -6.38
C ARG A 148 4.77 -13.17 -4.99
N ARG A 149 4.78 -14.00 -3.99
CA ARG A 149 4.91 -13.53 -2.61
C ARG A 149 6.28 -12.86 -2.42
N PRO A 150 6.37 -11.70 -1.75
CA PRO A 150 7.66 -11.11 -1.41
C PRO A 150 8.45 -12.04 -0.48
N SER A 151 9.76 -12.04 -0.61
CA SER A 151 10.65 -12.74 0.32
C SER A 151 10.67 -12.06 1.69
N VAL A 152 11.17 -12.76 2.72
CA VAL A 152 11.31 -12.19 4.07
C VAL A 152 12.14 -10.91 4.05
N ALA A 153 13.29 -10.91 3.36
CA ALA A 153 14.14 -9.72 3.25
C ALA A 153 13.46 -8.56 2.51
N GLU A 154 12.63 -8.84 1.50
CA GLU A 154 11.85 -7.80 0.80
C GLU A 154 10.76 -7.21 1.71
N VAL A 155 10.15 -8.04 2.56
CA VAL A 155 9.18 -7.60 3.57
C VAL A 155 9.85 -6.75 4.64
N GLU A 156 11.03 -7.14 5.14
CA GLU A 156 11.77 -6.39 6.15
C GLU A 156 12.14 -4.98 5.65
N ILE A 157 12.72 -4.89 4.45
CA ILE A 157 13.06 -3.59 3.84
C ILE A 157 11.78 -2.78 3.54
N GLY A 158 10.76 -3.41 2.99
CA GLY A 158 9.49 -2.76 2.66
C GLY A 158 8.76 -2.23 3.88
N ALA A 159 8.82 -2.96 5.00
CA ALA A 159 8.21 -2.58 6.26
C ALA A 159 8.73 -1.25 6.82
N GLU A 160 10.03 -0.93 6.61
CA GLU A 160 10.58 0.35 7.01
C GLU A 160 9.85 1.53 6.32
N PHE A 161 9.57 1.40 5.03
CA PHE A 161 8.79 2.40 4.27
C PHE A 161 7.34 2.47 4.73
N ALA A 162 6.72 1.32 4.99
CA ALA A 162 5.34 1.26 5.45
C ALA A 162 5.17 1.90 6.84
N LEU A 163 6.07 1.62 7.76
CA LEU A 163 6.05 2.22 9.12
C LEU A 163 6.31 3.72 9.08
N ARG A 164 7.25 4.17 8.23
CA ARG A 164 7.47 5.61 8.00
C ARG A 164 6.23 6.29 7.42
N ALA A 165 5.55 5.65 6.45
CA ALA A 165 4.30 6.17 5.90
C ALA A 165 3.24 6.33 7.00
N ILE A 166 3.06 5.34 7.85
CA ILE A 166 2.12 5.39 8.98
C ILE A 166 2.49 6.53 9.95
N GLU A 167 3.78 6.66 10.29
CA GLU A 167 4.27 7.72 11.18
C GLU A 167 4.01 9.12 10.62
N GLN A 168 4.19 9.31 9.31
CA GLN A 168 4.03 10.62 8.65
C GLN A 168 2.58 10.95 8.34
N LEU A 169 1.79 9.96 7.93
CA LEU A 169 0.36 10.14 7.61
C LEU A 169 -0.52 10.28 8.86
N ARG A 170 -0.04 9.83 10.03
CA ARG A 170 -0.69 9.93 11.34
C ARG A 170 -2.17 9.52 11.34
N PRO A 171 -2.54 8.35 10.78
CA PRO A 171 -3.92 7.91 10.77
C PRO A 171 -4.42 7.66 12.20
N ARG A 172 -5.70 7.83 12.44
CA ARG A 172 -6.34 7.44 13.71
C ARG A 172 -6.34 5.91 13.88
N ARG A 173 -6.28 5.17 12.76
CA ARG A 173 -6.27 3.70 12.75
C ARG A 173 -5.44 3.16 11.59
N VAL A 174 -4.75 2.05 11.86
CA VAL A 174 -4.12 1.22 10.82
C VAL A 174 -4.86 -0.10 10.75
N VAL A 175 -5.20 -0.53 9.53
CA VAL A 175 -5.86 -1.80 9.24
C VAL A 175 -4.90 -2.69 8.49
N ALA A 176 -4.63 -3.89 9.01
CA ALA A 176 -3.82 -4.91 8.35
C ALA A 176 -4.67 -5.69 7.34
N VAL A 177 -4.47 -5.47 6.05
CA VAL A 177 -5.15 -6.21 4.99
C VAL A 177 -4.31 -7.43 4.59
N GLY A 178 -4.58 -8.55 5.25
CA GLY A 178 -3.85 -9.81 5.04
C GLY A 178 -2.69 -10.03 6.02
N ARG A 179 -2.12 -11.26 5.96
CA ARG A 179 -1.20 -11.77 6.99
C ARG A 179 0.17 -11.11 7.03
N ILE A 180 0.69 -10.62 5.89
CA ILE A 180 1.99 -9.93 5.88
C ILE A 180 1.87 -8.61 6.64
N ALA A 181 0.86 -7.80 6.34
CA ALA A 181 0.62 -6.56 7.04
C ALA A 181 0.36 -6.78 8.55
N GLU A 182 -0.42 -7.81 8.91
CA GLU A 182 -0.65 -8.19 10.30
C GLU A 182 0.66 -8.52 11.03
N GLY A 183 1.54 -9.30 10.37
CA GLY A 183 2.85 -9.65 10.95
C GLY A 183 3.76 -8.45 11.19
N ILE A 184 3.64 -7.40 10.39
CA ILE A 184 4.43 -6.16 10.54
C ILE A 184 3.86 -5.27 11.65
N LEU A 185 2.54 -5.16 11.74
CA LEU A 185 1.87 -4.32 12.74
C LEU A 185 1.84 -4.96 14.14
N GLY A 186 2.02 -6.28 14.22
CA GLY A 186 2.13 -7.03 15.48
C GLY A 186 0.78 -7.38 16.11
N GLU A 187 0.85 -7.90 17.34
CA GLU A 187 -0.33 -8.29 18.13
C GLU A 187 -1.23 -7.08 18.39
N GLY A 188 -2.54 -7.27 18.21
CA GLY A 188 -3.52 -6.19 18.36
C GLY A 188 -3.78 -5.38 17.09
N ALA A 189 -3.13 -5.69 15.96
CA ALA A 189 -3.44 -5.08 14.68
C ALA A 189 -4.92 -5.34 14.30
N ASN A 190 -5.57 -4.32 13.75
CA ASN A 190 -6.92 -4.46 13.18
C ASN A 190 -6.82 -5.28 11.88
N TYR A 191 -6.90 -6.61 12.02
CA TYR A 191 -6.81 -7.52 10.89
C TYR A 191 -8.08 -7.54 10.07
N VAL A 192 -7.93 -7.42 8.76
CA VAL A 192 -8.99 -7.60 7.78
C VAL A 192 -8.49 -8.59 6.72
N ARG A 193 -9.35 -9.55 6.35
CA ARG A 193 -9.01 -10.52 5.31
C ARG A 193 -8.75 -9.80 3.98
N HIS A 194 -7.66 -10.20 3.28
CA HIS A 194 -7.40 -9.71 1.93
C HIS A 194 -8.54 -10.08 0.97
N PRO A 195 -8.99 -9.18 0.07
CA PRO A 195 -10.15 -9.41 -0.79
C PRO A 195 -9.98 -10.52 -1.84
N ALA A 196 -8.75 -10.90 -2.17
CA ALA A 196 -8.48 -12.01 -3.10
C ALA A 196 -9.02 -13.35 -2.61
N ASN A 197 -9.13 -14.32 -3.53
CA ASN A 197 -9.48 -15.71 -3.23
C ASN A 197 -10.78 -15.84 -2.41
N GLY A 198 -11.84 -15.19 -2.82
CA GLY A 198 -13.14 -15.21 -2.15
C GLY A 198 -13.23 -14.37 -0.87
N GLY A 199 -12.21 -13.57 -0.55
CA GLY A 199 -12.15 -12.76 0.67
C GLY A 199 -13.01 -11.48 0.66
N GLY A 200 -13.69 -11.16 -0.44
CA GLY A 200 -14.37 -9.87 -0.62
C GLY A 200 -15.41 -9.54 0.45
N ALA A 201 -16.28 -10.49 0.83
CA ALA A 201 -17.29 -10.28 1.88
C ALA A 201 -16.65 -10.03 3.26
N ALA A 202 -15.62 -10.82 3.61
CA ALA A 202 -14.91 -10.65 4.86
C ALA A 202 -14.10 -9.34 4.89
N PHE A 203 -13.55 -8.91 3.76
CA PHE A 203 -12.94 -7.59 3.61
C PHE A 203 -13.95 -6.46 3.86
N ALA A 204 -15.12 -6.53 3.23
CA ALA A 204 -16.18 -5.53 3.39
C ALA A 204 -16.63 -5.41 4.87
N ALA A 205 -16.92 -6.55 5.50
CA ALA A 205 -17.32 -6.57 6.92
C ALA A 205 -16.22 -6.01 7.84
N GLY A 206 -14.96 -6.38 7.60
CA GLY A 206 -13.82 -5.90 8.39
C GLY A 206 -13.59 -4.39 8.24
N MET A 207 -13.67 -3.84 7.02
CA MET A 207 -13.53 -2.41 6.78
C MET A 207 -14.68 -1.61 7.40
N ALA A 208 -15.93 -2.12 7.27
CA ALA A 208 -17.09 -1.49 7.91
C ALA A 208 -16.93 -1.41 9.43
N ALA A 209 -16.52 -2.51 10.07
CA ALA A 209 -16.27 -2.55 11.52
C ALA A 209 -15.13 -1.60 11.93
N ALA A 210 -14.04 -1.53 11.16
CA ALA A 210 -12.92 -0.64 11.44
C ALA A 210 -13.30 0.83 11.37
N LEU A 211 -14.14 1.23 10.42
CA LEU A 211 -14.63 2.60 10.25
C LEU A 211 -15.68 2.96 11.33
N ALA A 212 -16.65 2.08 11.58
CA ALA A 212 -17.67 2.28 12.60
C ALA A 212 -17.08 2.50 14.00
N ALA A 213 -16.01 1.78 14.34
CA ALA A 213 -15.30 1.96 15.61
C ALA A 213 -14.57 3.30 15.75
N LEU A 214 -14.39 4.07 14.68
CA LEU A 214 -13.87 5.44 14.69
C LEU A 214 -15.00 6.47 14.88
N ASP A 215 -16.17 6.21 14.34
CA ASP A 215 -17.31 7.11 14.35
C ASP A 215 -18.11 7.05 15.67
N GLY A 216 -17.96 5.94 16.42
CA GLY A 216 -18.64 5.73 17.72
C GLY A 216 -17.88 6.23 18.95
N ARG A 217 -16.86 7.10 18.80
CA ARG A 217 -16.09 7.68 19.90
C ARG A 217 -16.23 9.17 19.98
#